data_3155a7d87e5117b8ff2c1fb34d93c8b5
#
_entry.id   3155a7d87e5117b8ff2c1fb34d93c8b5
#
_cell.length_a   1.000
_cell.length_b   1.000
_cell.length_c   1.000
_cell.angle_alpha   90.00
_cell.angle_beta   90.00
_cell.angle_gamma   90.00
#
_symmetry.space_group_name_H-M   'P 1'
#
loop_
_entity.id
_entity.type
_entity.pdbx_description
1 polymer ?
#
loop_
_entity_poly.entity_id
_entity_poly.type
_entity_poly.pdbx_seq_one_letter_code
_entity_poly.pdbx_strand_id
1 'polypeptide(L)'
;TSLDERITLLEQAGADRVEVVDFTPAFAELSPEEFVTEVVLPLQPSLIVVGENFRFGHRAAGNVQTLRELGAGRFAVQGLRLVRLGDEDTCSSLIRLAVVRGDVEHAAEHLGRLFRFSGVVTHGDHRGRELGFPTANLPVPDLLACPADGVYAGWLFRLDGRDAHGELL
;
A
#
# COMPACT_ATOMS: atom_id res chain seq x y z
N THR A 1 -1.23 4.23 3.15
CA THR A 1 0.17 4.37 2.71
C THR A 1 0.20 5.29 1.50
N SER A 2 1.00 6.38 1.52
CA SER A 2 1.24 7.28 0.38
C SER A 2 1.95 6.54 -0.76
N LEU A 3 2.02 7.16 -1.94
CA LEU A 3 2.74 6.58 -3.09
C LEU A 3 4.23 6.44 -2.76
N ASP A 4 4.86 7.49 -2.25
CA ASP A 4 6.29 7.50 -1.91
C ASP A 4 6.64 6.44 -0.85
N GLU A 5 5.80 6.32 0.17
CA GLU A 5 5.99 5.28 1.19
C GLU A 5 5.83 3.87 0.60
N ARG A 6 4.91 3.69 -0.36
CA ARG A 6 4.73 2.40 -1.03
C ARG A 6 5.95 2.03 -1.87
N ILE A 7 6.50 2.99 -2.61
CA ILE A 7 7.75 2.80 -3.38
C ILE A 7 8.87 2.38 -2.42
N THR A 8 9.11 3.16 -1.35
CA THR A 8 10.12 2.86 -0.34
C THR A 8 9.97 1.46 0.26
N LEU A 9 8.74 1.05 0.58
CA LEU A 9 8.49 -0.29 1.13
C LEU A 9 8.76 -1.41 0.12
N LEU A 10 8.48 -1.20 -1.15
CA LEU A 10 8.79 -2.17 -2.21
C LEU A 10 10.31 -2.32 -2.41
N GLU A 11 11.05 -1.21 -2.41
CA GLU A 11 12.52 -1.19 -2.48
C GLU A 11 13.14 -1.88 -1.26
N GLN A 12 12.64 -1.61 -0.05
CA GLN A 12 13.06 -2.29 1.18
C GLN A 12 12.75 -3.79 1.15
N ALA A 13 11.70 -4.20 0.45
CA ALA A 13 11.37 -5.61 0.23
C ALA A 13 12.21 -6.28 -0.86
N GLY A 14 13.14 -5.56 -1.49
CA GLY A 14 14.09 -6.07 -2.47
C GLY A 14 13.73 -5.81 -3.92
N ALA A 15 12.81 -4.89 -4.20
CA ALA A 15 12.56 -4.46 -5.58
C ALA A 15 13.69 -3.52 -6.05
N ASP A 16 14.38 -3.89 -7.13
CA ASP A 16 15.42 -3.06 -7.73
C ASP A 16 14.85 -1.85 -8.47
N ARG A 17 13.61 -1.96 -8.91
CA ARG A 17 12.89 -0.90 -9.65
C ARG A 17 11.39 -0.98 -9.38
N VAL A 18 10.76 0.16 -9.21
CA VAL A 18 9.31 0.30 -9.06
C VAL A 18 8.78 1.12 -10.24
N GLU A 19 7.87 0.54 -11.01
CA GLU A 19 7.15 1.23 -12.06
C GLU A 19 5.81 1.72 -11.54
N VAL A 20 5.56 3.00 -11.69
CA VAL A 20 4.28 3.62 -11.33
C VAL A 20 3.47 3.82 -12.60
N VAL A 21 2.29 3.21 -12.63
CA VAL A 21 1.36 3.34 -13.75
C VAL A 21 0.21 4.25 -13.34
N ASP A 22 -0.04 5.28 -14.14
CA ASP A 22 -1.19 6.15 -13.97
C ASP A 22 -2.47 5.42 -14.37
N PHE A 23 -3.31 5.13 -13.39
CA PHE A 23 -4.58 4.44 -13.61
C PHE A 23 -5.65 5.41 -14.10
N THR A 24 -5.53 5.81 -15.36
CA THR A 24 -6.47 6.71 -16.04
C THR A 24 -7.74 5.97 -16.51
N PRO A 25 -8.83 6.68 -16.83
CA PRO A 25 -10.00 6.05 -17.47
C PRO A 25 -9.62 5.26 -18.74
N ALA A 26 -8.75 5.80 -19.58
CA ALA A 26 -8.28 5.10 -20.78
C ALA A 26 -7.51 3.81 -20.46
N PHE A 27 -6.65 3.85 -19.42
CA PHE A 27 -5.95 2.65 -18.94
C PHE A 27 -6.93 1.58 -18.40
N ALA A 28 -7.99 2.01 -17.71
CA ALA A 28 -9.01 1.11 -17.16
C ALA A 28 -9.86 0.41 -18.23
N GLU A 29 -9.90 0.93 -19.45
CA GLU A 29 -10.62 0.34 -20.60
C GLU A 29 -9.79 -0.70 -21.37
N LEU A 30 -8.47 -0.83 -21.10
CA LEU A 30 -7.63 -1.82 -21.76
C LEU A 30 -8.17 -3.23 -21.56
N SER A 31 -8.39 -3.98 -22.63
CA SER A 31 -8.64 -5.42 -22.56
C SER A 31 -7.46 -6.18 -21.96
N PRO A 32 -7.62 -7.43 -21.53
CA PRO A 32 -6.49 -8.24 -21.08
C PRO A 32 -5.36 -8.36 -22.12
N GLU A 33 -5.70 -8.46 -23.38
CA GLU A 33 -4.76 -8.55 -24.50
C GLU A 33 -3.97 -7.24 -24.69
N GLU A 34 -4.66 -6.10 -24.68
CA GLU A 34 -4.06 -4.78 -24.77
C GLU A 34 -3.15 -4.50 -23.57
N PHE A 35 -3.60 -4.81 -22.35
CA PHE A 35 -2.77 -4.69 -21.15
C PHE A 35 -1.46 -5.50 -21.27
N VAL A 36 -1.52 -6.75 -21.72
CA VAL A 36 -0.32 -7.54 -21.90
C VAL A 36 0.57 -6.94 -22.99
N THR A 37 -0.01 -6.49 -24.09
CA THR A 37 0.76 -5.99 -25.25
C THR A 37 1.39 -4.62 -24.99
N GLU A 38 0.65 -3.72 -24.35
CA GLU A 38 1.06 -2.32 -24.20
C GLU A 38 1.82 -2.06 -22.89
N VAL A 39 1.54 -2.85 -21.84
CA VAL A 39 2.11 -2.63 -20.51
C VAL A 39 3.16 -3.69 -20.16
N VAL A 40 2.83 -4.96 -20.35
CA VAL A 40 3.69 -6.06 -19.87
C VAL A 40 4.84 -6.34 -20.83
N LEU A 41 4.58 -6.51 -22.12
CA LEU A 41 5.61 -6.89 -23.09
C LEU A 41 6.73 -5.86 -23.27
N PRO A 42 6.49 -4.54 -23.19
CA PRO A 42 7.57 -3.56 -23.24
C PRO A 42 8.60 -3.69 -22.11
N LEU A 43 8.20 -4.26 -20.98
CA LEU A 43 9.09 -4.54 -19.84
C LEU A 43 9.98 -5.78 -20.06
N GLN A 44 9.70 -6.57 -21.09
CA GLN A 44 10.45 -7.78 -21.46
C GLN A 44 10.66 -8.76 -20.26
N PRO A 45 9.63 -9.08 -19.47
CA PRO A 45 9.79 -9.95 -18.33
C PRO A 45 10.14 -11.37 -18.76
N SER A 46 11.03 -12.03 -18.02
CA SER A 46 11.24 -13.48 -18.14
C SER A 46 10.26 -14.28 -17.28
N LEU A 47 9.87 -13.71 -16.14
CA LEU A 47 8.92 -14.28 -15.19
C LEU A 47 8.02 -13.17 -14.61
N ILE A 48 6.73 -13.46 -14.52
CA ILE A 48 5.76 -12.64 -13.82
C ILE A 48 5.26 -13.40 -12.60
N VAL A 49 5.35 -12.77 -11.43
CA VAL A 49 4.87 -13.33 -10.17
C VAL A 49 3.68 -12.50 -9.69
N VAL A 50 2.54 -13.14 -9.47
CA VAL A 50 1.29 -12.49 -9.02
C VAL A 50 0.57 -13.35 -7.99
N GLY A 51 -0.31 -12.74 -7.20
CA GLY A 51 -1.22 -13.51 -6.35
C GLY A 51 -2.19 -14.36 -7.21
N GLU A 52 -2.61 -15.51 -6.71
CA GLU A 52 -3.59 -16.37 -7.42
C GLU A 52 -4.95 -15.69 -7.66
N ASN A 53 -5.25 -14.66 -6.88
CA ASN A 53 -6.44 -13.82 -7.01
C ASN A 53 -6.25 -12.62 -7.95
N PHE A 54 -5.11 -12.52 -8.64
CA PHE A 54 -4.81 -11.40 -9.54
C PHE A 54 -5.85 -11.28 -10.65
N ARG A 55 -6.30 -10.04 -10.89
CA ARG A 55 -7.20 -9.67 -11.98
C ARG A 55 -6.66 -8.44 -12.70
N PHE A 56 -6.87 -8.39 -14.00
CA PHE A 56 -6.41 -7.28 -14.84
C PHE A 56 -7.31 -7.10 -16.07
N GLY A 57 -7.07 -6.01 -16.78
CA GLY A 57 -7.86 -5.63 -17.95
C GLY A 57 -9.25 -5.09 -17.59
N HIS A 58 -9.95 -4.59 -18.59
CA HIS A 58 -11.27 -3.99 -18.43
C HIS A 58 -12.22 -4.91 -17.65
N ARG A 59 -12.90 -4.36 -16.66
CA ARG A 59 -13.81 -5.08 -15.74
C ARG A 59 -13.21 -6.33 -15.08
N ALA A 60 -11.88 -6.33 -14.87
CA ALA A 60 -11.18 -7.46 -14.25
C ALA A 60 -11.36 -8.79 -15.00
N ALA A 61 -11.50 -8.75 -16.34
CA ALA A 61 -11.78 -9.91 -17.18
C ALA A 61 -10.61 -10.90 -17.23
N GLY A 62 -9.35 -10.42 -17.15
CA GLY A 62 -8.15 -11.24 -17.11
C GLY A 62 -7.85 -11.81 -15.72
N ASN A 63 -7.27 -12.98 -15.69
CA ASN A 63 -6.79 -13.67 -14.49
C ASN A 63 -5.42 -14.33 -14.74
N VAL A 64 -4.89 -15.06 -13.74
CA VAL A 64 -3.57 -15.72 -13.84
C VAL A 64 -3.50 -16.69 -15.02
N GLN A 65 -4.57 -17.40 -15.32
CA GLN A 65 -4.61 -18.32 -16.45
C GLN A 65 -4.59 -17.57 -17.80
N THR A 66 -5.41 -16.52 -17.92
CA THR A 66 -5.38 -15.61 -19.07
C THR A 66 -3.97 -15.04 -19.29
N LEU A 67 -3.30 -14.63 -18.21
CA LEU A 67 -1.93 -14.09 -18.30
C LEU A 67 -0.93 -15.14 -18.81
N ARG A 68 -1.07 -16.43 -18.41
CA ARG A 68 -0.26 -17.54 -18.92
C ARG A 68 -0.49 -17.77 -20.42
N GLU A 69 -1.73 -17.76 -20.84
CA GLU A 69 -2.11 -17.97 -22.25
C GLU A 69 -1.58 -16.86 -23.15
N LEU A 70 -1.78 -15.61 -22.74
CA LEU A 70 -1.28 -14.44 -23.47
C LEU A 70 0.27 -14.33 -23.45
N GLY A 71 0.89 -14.86 -22.40
CA GLY A 71 2.35 -14.89 -22.25
C GLY A 71 3.05 -16.07 -22.91
N ALA A 72 2.31 -17.01 -23.49
CA ALA A 72 2.86 -18.26 -24.00
C ALA A 72 4.05 -18.05 -24.95
N GLY A 73 5.21 -18.63 -24.59
CA GLY A 73 6.46 -18.50 -25.36
C GLY A 73 7.20 -17.16 -25.20
N ARG A 74 6.70 -16.21 -24.38
CA ARG A 74 7.32 -14.89 -24.16
C ARG A 74 7.81 -14.72 -22.72
N PHE A 75 7.04 -15.16 -21.74
CA PHE A 75 7.39 -15.11 -20.33
C PHE A 75 6.70 -16.24 -19.55
N ALA A 76 7.26 -16.60 -18.41
CA ALA A 76 6.62 -17.53 -17.47
C ALA A 76 5.68 -16.77 -16.51
N VAL A 77 4.67 -17.45 -15.95
CA VAL A 77 3.76 -16.86 -14.95
C VAL A 77 3.65 -17.79 -13.75
N GLN A 78 3.96 -17.24 -12.57
CA GLN A 78 3.82 -17.93 -11.30
C GLN A 78 2.73 -17.26 -10.47
N GLY A 79 1.64 -18.00 -10.20
CA GLY A 79 0.62 -17.60 -9.23
C GLY A 79 1.05 -18.02 -7.81
N LEU A 80 1.07 -17.08 -6.88
CA LEU A 80 1.35 -17.35 -5.47
C LEU A 80 0.05 -17.45 -4.68
N ARG A 81 -0.03 -18.42 -3.79
CA ARG A 81 -1.12 -18.48 -2.82
C ARG A 81 -1.09 -17.29 -1.90
N LEU A 82 -2.26 -16.81 -1.51
CA LEU A 82 -2.36 -15.75 -0.51
C LEU A 82 -1.80 -16.25 0.83
N VAL A 83 -1.14 -15.36 1.56
CA VAL A 83 -0.75 -15.62 2.94
C VAL A 83 -2.02 -15.69 3.78
N ARG A 84 -2.14 -16.72 4.61
CA ARG A 84 -3.27 -16.88 5.53
C ARG A 84 -2.79 -16.72 6.98
N LEU A 85 -3.60 -16.02 7.77
CA LEU A 85 -3.47 -15.99 9.23
C LEU A 85 -4.76 -16.54 9.83
N GLY A 86 -4.67 -17.67 10.51
CA GLY A 86 -5.86 -18.41 10.92
C GLY A 86 -6.71 -18.80 9.71
N ASP A 87 -7.96 -18.40 9.72
CA ASP A 87 -8.93 -18.69 8.64
C ASP A 87 -9.08 -17.56 7.61
N GLU A 88 -8.31 -16.47 7.74
CA GLU A 88 -8.43 -15.29 6.88
C GLU A 88 -7.27 -15.17 5.88
N ASP A 89 -7.61 -14.83 4.64
CA ASP A 89 -6.62 -14.52 3.61
C ASP A 89 -6.13 -13.08 3.77
N THR A 90 -4.81 -12.90 3.88
CA THR A 90 -4.19 -11.58 3.95
C THR A 90 -4.33 -10.85 2.63
N CYS A 91 -5.07 -9.74 2.63
CA CYS A 91 -5.22 -8.88 1.45
C CYS A 91 -5.38 -7.41 1.85
N SER A 92 -5.12 -6.52 0.90
CA SER A 92 -5.21 -5.07 1.15
C SER A 92 -6.59 -4.59 1.58
N SER A 93 -7.66 -5.27 1.16
CA SER A 93 -9.03 -4.91 1.53
C SER A 93 -9.32 -5.23 2.99
N LEU A 94 -8.91 -6.40 3.47
CA LEU A 94 -9.03 -6.82 4.87
C LEU A 94 -8.27 -5.85 5.78
N ILE A 95 -7.00 -5.60 5.47
CA ILE A 95 -6.15 -4.69 6.26
C ILE A 95 -6.74 -3.28 6.31
N ARG A 96 -7.21 -2.77 5.17
CA ARG A 96 -7.83 -1.44 5.10
C ARG A 96 -9.10 -1.35 5.94
N LEU A 97 -9.92 -2.41 5.92
CA LEU A 97 -11.13 -2.50 6.72
C LEU A 97 -10.83 -2.55 8.22
N ALA A 98 -9.84 -3.32 8.65
CA ALA A 98 -9.37 -3.37 10.03
C ALA A 98 -8.91 -2.00 10.50
N VAL A 99 -8.06 -1.30 9.73
CA VAL A 99 -7.62 0.07 10.03
C VAL A 99 -8.81 1.02 10.20
N VAL A 100 -9.73 1.07 9.22
CA VAL A 100 -10.88 2.00 9.27
C VAL A 100 -11.82 1.73 10.44
N ARG A 101 -11.88 0.48 10.93
CA ARG A 101 -12.63 0.11 12.13
C ARG A 101 -11.90 0.41 13.44
N GLY A 102 -10.64 0.84 13.37
CA GLY A 102 -9.79 1.07 14.54
C GLY A 102 -9.14 -0.19 15.12
N ASP A 103 -9.31 -1.33 14.47
CA ASP A 103 -8.68 -2.59 14.85
C ASP A 103 -7.23 -2.62 14.30
N VAL A 104 -6.39 -1.81 14.94
CA VAL A 104 -4.99 -1.63 14.50
C VAL A 104 -4.12 -2.84 14.84
N GLU A 105 -4.51 -3.65 15.83
CA GLU A 105 -3.82 -4.88 16.21
C GLU A 105 -4.01 -5.93 15.11
N HIS A 106 -5.23 -6.19 14.71
CA HIS A 106 -5.54 -7.11 13.61
C HIS A 106 -4.90 -6.64 12.28
N ALA A 107 -4.94 -5.33 12.00
CA ALA A 107 -4.23 -4.78 10.86
C ALA A 107 -2.72 -5.03 10.91
N ALA A 108 -2.10 -4.94 12.11
CA ALA A 108 -0.67 -5.16 12.28
C ALA A 108 -0.28 -6.63 12.10
N GLU A 109 -1.09 -7.56 12.56
CA GLU A 109 -0.89 -9.00 12.35
C GLU A 109 -0.81 -9.33 10.86
N HIS A 110 -1.78 -8.86 10.06
CA HIS A 110 -1.81 -9.08 8.62
C HIS A 110 -0.76 -8.28 7.84
N LEU A 111 -0.30 -7.14 8.36
CA LEU A 111 0.79 -6.35 7.76
C LEU A 111 2.17 -6.91 8.08
N GLY A 112 2.32 -7.72 9.15
CA GLY A 112 3.60 -8.12 9.70
C GLY A 112 4.39 -6.96 10.32
N ARG A 113 3.75 -5.80 10.55
CA ARG A 113 4.30 -4.59 11.16
C ARG A 113 3.18 -3.68 11.65
N LEU A 114 3.51 -2.75 12.53
CA LEU A 114 2.51 -1.74 12.94
C LEU A 114 2.02 -0.93 11.74
N PHE A 115 0.73 -0.61 11.76
CA PHE A 115 0.17 0.36 10.82
C PHE A 115 0.83 1.72 11.06
N ARG A 116 1.15 2.41 9.98
CA ARG A 116 1.73 3.75 10.05
C ARG A 116 1.16 4.66 8.97
N PHE A 117 1.14 5.93 9.23
CA PHE A 117 0.93 6.99 8.26
C PHE A 117 1.87 8.15 8.58
N SER A 118 2.17 8.95 7.58
CA SER A 118 3.04 10.12 7.69
C SER A 118 2.33 11.35 7.17
N GLY A 119 2.73 12.50 7.64
CA GLY A 119 2.19 13.78 7.21
C GLY A 119 3.00 14.94 7.76
N VAL A 120 2.66 16.13 7.32
CA VAL A 120 3.27 17.36 7.83
C VAL A 120 2.48 17.84 9.04
N VAL A 121 3.20 18.09 10.14
CA VAL A 121 2.57 18.64 11.35
C VAL A 121 2.04 20.03 11.05
N THR A 122 0.77 20.25 11.33
CA THR A 122 0.09 21.54 11.17
C THR A 122 -0.22 22.16 12.52
N HIS A 123 -0.39 23.49 12.52
CA HIS A 123 -0.84 24.19 13.71
C HIS A 123 -2.30 23.86 14.00
N GLY A 124 -2.59 23.56 15.27
CA GLY A 124 -3.95 23.43 15.79
C GLY A 124 -4.26 24.57 16.75
N ASP A 125 -5.32 24.42 17.53
CA ASP A 125 -5.85 25.43 18.46
C ASP A 125 -4.95 25.71 19.69
N HIS A 126 -3.77 25.10 19.77
CA HIS A 126 -2.79 25.20 20.88
C HIS A 126 -3.31 24.81 22.29
N ARG A 127 -4.53 24.25 22.39
CA ARG A 127 -5.15 23.85 23.67
C ARG A 127 -4.29 22.91 24.50
N GLY A 128 -3.63 21.95 23.83
CA GLY A 128 -2.73 21.02 24.51
C GLY A 128 -1.54 21.72 25.18
N ARG A 129 -1.02 22.79 24.58
CA ARG A 129 0.09 23.58 25.15
C ARG A 129 -0.33 24.30 26.43
N GLU A 130 -1.56 24.87 26.47
CA GLU A 130 -2.11 25.55 27.66
C GLU A 130 -2.34 24.56 28.80
N LEU A 131 -2.63 23.29 28.49
CA LEU A 131 -2.83 22.21 29.45
C LEU A 131 -1.52 21.50 29.84
N GLY A 132 -0.36 21.94 29.33
CA GLY A 132 0.94 21.32 29.59
C GLY A 132 1.24 20.06 28.75
N PHE A 133 0.39 19.72 27.79
CA PHE A 133 0.54 18.56 26.90
C PHE A 133 0.56 19.01 25.44
N PRO A 134 1.72 19.45 24.91
CA PRO A 134 1.83 19.85 23.51
C PRO A 134 1.43 18.71 22.58
N THR A 135 0.62 19.02 21.57
CA THR A 135 0.12 18.04 20.59
C THR A 135 0.63 18.35 19.19
N ALA A 136 0.91 17.31 18.41
CA ALA A 136 1.19 17.42 16.99
C ALA A 136 -0.07 17.05 16.21
N ASN A 137 -0.57 17.97 15.38
CA ASN A 137 -1.72 17.71 14.53
C ASN A 137 -1.26 17.24 13.16
N LEU A 138 -1.65 16.04 12.77
CA LEU A 138 -1.38 15.45 11.47
C LEU A 138 -2.69 15.36 10.70
N PRO A 139 -2.92 16.22 9.69
CA PRO A 139 -4.07 16.04 8.82
C PRO A 139 -3.94 14.73 8.04
N VAL A 140 -5.00 13.94 8.03
CA VAL A 140 -5.03 12.71 7.25
C VAL A 140 -5.53 13.03 5.86
N PRO A 141 -4.78 12.69 4.79
CA PRO A 141 -5.25 12.84 3.43
C PRO A 141 -6.47 11.94 3.16
N ASP A 142 -7.47 12.47 2.44
CA ASP A 142 -8.74 11.79 2.13
C ASP A 142 -8.58 10.40 1.47
N LEU A 143 -7.47 10.17 0.78
CA LEU A 143 -7.19 8.92 0.08
C LEU A 143 -6.46 7.88 0.94
N LEU A 144 -6.12 8.18 2.17
CA LEU A 144 -5.45 7.23 3.08
C LEU A 144 -6.45 6.62 4.06
N ALA A 145 -6.31 5.32 4.29
CA ALA A 145 -6.98 4.68 5.41
C ALA A 145 -6.45 5.27 6.72
N CYS A 146 -7.36 5.69 7.59
CA CYS A 146 -7.06 6.16 8.93
C CYS A 146 -7.87 5.36 9.94
N PRO A 147 -7.33 5.07 11.13
CA PRO A 147 -8.11 4.46 12.19
C PRO A 147 -9.35 5.30 12.54
N ALA A 148 -10.43 4.63 12.95
CA ALA A 148 -11.60 5.29 13.52
C ALA A 148 -11.21 6.21 14.67
N ASP A 149 -12.08 7.16 15.03
CA ASP A 149 -11.87 8.04 16.19
C ASP A 149 -11.65 7.20 17.46
N GLY A 150 -10.56 7.49 18.16
CA GLY A 150 -10.17 6.71 19.33
C GLY A 150 -8.85 7.17 19.93
N VAL A 151 -8.43 6.47 20.97
CA VAL A 151 -7.14 6.67 21.60
C VAL A 151 -6.26 5.44 21.34
N TYR A 152 -5.11 5.68 20.71
CA TYR A 152 -4.20 4.64 20.29
C TYR A 152 -2.81 4.87 20.90
N ALA A 153 -2.18 3.81 21.37
CA ALA A 153 -0.77 3.84 21.72
C ALA A 153 0.07 3.67 20.44
N GLY A 154 1.14 4.44 20.30
CA GLY A 154 1.97 4.38 19.11
C GLY A 154 3.32 5.06 19.26
N TRP A 155 4.10 5.03 18.20
CA TRP A 155 5.41 5.67 18.09
C TRP A 155 5.32 6.85 17.13
N LEU A 156 5.83 8.00 17.54
CA LEU A 156 6.01 9.16 16.68
C LEU A 156 7.48 9.27 16.30
N PHE A 157 7.74 9.32 15.00
CA PHE A 157 9.07 9.56 14.46
C PHE A 157 9.09 10.87 13.70
N ARG A 158 10.08 11.71 13.97
CA ARG A 158 10.34 12.92 13.19
C ARG A 158 11.32 12.58 12.06
N LEU A 159 10.96 12.95 10.83
CA LEU A 159 11.78 12.69 9.65
C LEU A 159 12.76 13.83 9.34
N ASP A 160 12.72 14.91 10.12
CA ASP A 160 13.63 16.05 9.99
C ASP A 160 14.95 15.88 10.76
N GLY A 161 15.20 14.69 11.32
CA GLY A 161 16.42 14.38 12.09
C GLY A 161 16.48 15.07 13.45
N ARG A 162 15.36 15.57 13.97
CA ARG A 162 15.29 16.23 15.27
C ARG A 162 14.48 15.39 16.26
N ASP A 163 14.85 15.46 17.53
CA ASP A 163 14.10 14.85 18.62
C ASP A 163 12.79 15.62 18.93
N ALA A 164 12.02 15.16 19.93
CA ALA A 164 10.78 15.81 20.36
C ALA A 164 10.99 17.25 20.89
N HIS A 165 12.21 17.61 21.25
CA HIS A 165 12.60 18.94 21.76
C HIS A 165 13.21 19.83 20.67
N GLY A 166 13.39 19.32 19.44
CA GLY A 166 13.92 20.05 18.30
C GLY A 166 15.45 19.99 18.17
N GLU A 167 16.12 19.17 18.96
CA GLU A 167 17.55 18.92 18.86
C GLU A 167 17.86 17.89 17.76
N LEU A 168 19.05 17.99 17.14
CA LEU A 168 19.52 17.03 16.13
C LEU A 168 19.80 15.68 16.82
N LEU A 169 19.24 14.60 16.28
CA LEU A 169 19.52 13.22 16.71
C LEU A 169 20.91 12.78 16.25
#